data_e40c302e6825c9580149de5bf401c48e
#
_entry.id   e40c302e6825c9580149de5bf401c48e
#
_cell.length_a   1.000
_cell.length_b   1.000
_cell.length_c   1.000
_cell.angle_alpha   90.00
_cell.angle_beta   90.00
_cell.angle_gamma   90.00
#
_symmetry.space_group_name_H-M   'P 1'
#
loop_
_entity.id
_entity.type
_entity.pdbx_description
1 polymer ?
#
loop_
_entity_poly.entity_id
_entity_poly.type
_entity_poly.pdbx_seq_one_letter_code
_entity_poly.pdbx_strand_id
1 'polypeptide(L)'
;MDIITSAPQKNWSASPGCALILLNNKALDQVKKTQSDSFALDLNSWRTVMEAYREGGHAYYATLPTDILIRLRDAIWEAKKLRFTYLKEQQQALGRKIRHLLQEKGFYLVADRKWASNTIVVAYADRLDIHNGQAFSKNGVQVAAGVPLKCNEPADFSTFRLGLIGIDKLLDIERTTRLLAEVLNKVIKL
;
A
#
# COMPACT_ATOMS: atom_id res chain seq x y z
N MET A 1 8.88 17.79 1.72
CA MET A 1 7.56 17.19 2.08
C MET A 1 7.36 17.47 3.56
N ASP A 2 6.25 18.08 3.94
CA ASP A 2 6.02 18.54 5.31
C ASP A 2 5.28 17.51 6.16
N ILE A 3 4.37 16.73 5.53
CA ILE A 3 3.57 15.70 6.18
C ILE A 3 3.58 14.43 5.32
N ILE A 4 3.78 13.28 5.95
CA ILE A 4 3.59 11.96 5.34
C ILE A 4 2.58 11.18 6.17
N THR A 5 1.59 10.61 5.52
CA THR A 5 0.63 9.69 6.14
C THR A 5 0.81 8.27 5.63
N SER A 6 0.65 7.30 6.50
CA SER A 6 0.71 5.89 6.15
C SER A 6 -0.28 5.08 6.98
N ALA A 7 -0.61 3.90 6.49
CA ALA A 7 -1.53 2.98 7.17
C ALA A 7 -0.88 1.59 7.30
N PRO A 8 -1.09 0.90 8.44
CA PRO A 8 -0.45 -0.39 8.73
C PRO A 8 -0.75 -1.49 7.71
N GLN A 9 -1.98 -1.56 7.22
CA GLN A 9 -2.48 -2.62 6.32
C GLN A 9 -2.03 -2.49 4.86
N LYS A 10 -1.16 -1.56 4.56
CA LYS A 10 -0.54 -1.39 3.23
C LYS A 10 0.89 -1.95 3.25
N ASN A 11 1.87 -1.14 2.99
CA ASN A 11 3.26 -1.58 2.87
C ASN A 11 3.87 -2.18 4.16
N TRP A 12 3.27 -1.91 5.32
CA TRP A 12 3.75 -2.49 6.58
C TRP A 12 3.25 -3.91 6.82
N SER A 13 2.28 -4.41 6.04
CA SER A 13 1.72 -5.77 6.16
C SER A 13 1.20 -6.11 7.56
N ALA A 14 0.74 -5.10 8.30
CA ALA A 14 0.14 -5.24 9.61
C ALA A 14 -1.38 -5.01 9.55
N SER A 15 -2.10 -5.31 10.64
CA SER A 15 -3.54 -5.09 10.71
C SER A 15 -3.91 -3.59 10.71
N PRO A 16 -5.05 -3.19 10.13
CA PRO A 16 -5.53 -1.82 10.23
C PRO A 16 -5.96 -1.49 11.67
N GLY A 17 -5.85 -0.22 12.07
CA GLY A 17 -6.32 0.21 13.39
C GLY A 17 -5.65 1.47 13.92
N CYS A 18 -4.65 2.00 13.22
CA CYS A 18 -4.06 3.31 13.52
C CYS A 18 -3.61 4.01 12.25
N ALA A 19 -3.29 5.29 12.37
CA ALA A 19 -2.62 6.06 11.35
C ALA A 19 -1.17 6.36 11.78
N LEU A 20 -0.25 6.31 10.83
CA LEU A 20 1.12 6.80 10.99
C LEU A 20 1.18 8.19 10.35
N ILE A 21 1.49 9.21 11.13
CA ILE A 21 1.60 10.59 10.65
C ILE A 21 2.99 11.08 11.01
N LEU A 22 3.81 11.34 9.99
CA LEU A 22 5.16 11.87 10.17
C LEU A 22 5.14 13.35 9.80
N LEU A 23 5.63 14.18 10.71
CA LEU A 23 5.66 15.63 10.58
C LEU A 23 7.11 16.11 10.60
N ASN A 24 7.49 17.00 9.68
CA ASN A 24 8.72 17.75 9.83
C ASN A 24 8.51 18.91 10.84
N ASN A 25 9.58 19.62 11.19
CA ASN A 25 9.51 20.70 12.17
C ASN A 25 8.53 21.81 11.75
N LYS A 26 8.49 22.17 10.47
CA LYS A 26 7.57 23.19 9.93
C LYS A 26 6.10 22.79 10.13
N ALA A 27 5.76 21.54 9.80
CA ALA A 27 4.41 21.01 10.00
C ALA A 27 4.07 20.90 11.49
N LEU A 28 5.01 20.46 12.32
CA LEU A 28 4.83 20.38 13.76
C LEU A 28 4.55 21.76 14.38
N ASP A 29 5.28 22.81 13.96
CA ASP A 29 5.05 24.18 14.42
C ASP A 29 3.69 24.72 13.97
N GLN A 30 3.20 24.29 12.82
CA GLN A 30 1.85 24.64 12.38
C GLN A 30 0.78 23.90 13.19
N VAL A 31 0.96 22.62 13.50
CA VAL A 31 0.07 21.85 14.37
C VAL A 31 -0.08 22.52 15.74
N LYS A 32 1.01 22.99 16.33
CA LYS A 32 0.99 23.71 17.64
C LYS A 32 0.16 24.99 17.64
N LYS A 33 -0.01 25.61 16.46
CA LYS A 33 -0.76 26.88 16.28
C LYS A 33 -2.21 26.68 15.89
N THR A 34 -2.62 25.43 15.62
CA THR A 34 -3.98 25.10 15.18
C THR A 34 -4.72 24.37 16.30
N GLN A 35 -6.04 24.47 16.27
CA GLN A 35 -6.92 23.72 17.15
C GLN A 35 -7.87 22.88 16.28
N SER A 36 -8.05 21.63 16.66
CA SER A 36 -9.02 20.73 16.04
C SER A 36 -10.27 20.62 16.90
N ASP A 37 -11.43 20.58 16.28
CA ASP A 37 -12.73 20.24 16.89
C ASP A 37 -13.05 18.76 16.79
N SER A 38 -12.20 18.01 16.10
CA SER A 38 -12.34 16.55 15.94
C SER A 38 -11.57 15.80 17.02
N PHE A 39 -12.28 15.03 17.84
CA PHE A 39 -11.65 14.18 18.86
C PHE A 39 -10.59 13.24 18.26
N ALA A 40 -10.90 12.51 17.21
CA ALA A 40 -9.99 11.51 16.64
C ALA A 40 -8.80 12.11 15.86
N LEU A 41 -8.98 13.33 15.30
CA LEU A 41 -8.01 13.96 14.40
C LEU A 41 -7.21 15.10 15.05
N ASP A 42 -7.35 15.31 16.36
CA ASP A 42 -6.57 16.30 17.08
C ASP A 42 -5.12 15.84 17.26
N LEU A 43 -4.27 16.31 16.35
CA LEU A 43 -2.83 15.97 16.37
C LEU A 43 -2.11 16.53 17.60
N ASN A 44 -2.59 17.61 18.21
CA ASN A 44 -1.97 18.15 19.45
C ASN A 44 -2.19 17.20 20.64
N SER A 45 -3.41 16.68 20.79
CA SER A 45 -3.71 15.71 21.85
C SER A 45 -2.93 14.41 21.65
N TRP A 46 -2.86 13.89 20.43
CA TRP A 46 -2.03 12.71 20.13
C TRP A 46 -0.54 12.95 20.34
N ARG A 47 -0.03 14.13 20.00
CA ARG A 47 1.35 14.52 20.26
C ARG A 47 1.67 14.52 21.75
N THR A 48 0.79 15.09 22.58
CA THR A 48 0.95 15.09 24.04
C THR A 48 1.07 13.68 24.61
N VAL A 49 0.23 12.75 24.14
CA VAL A 49 0.33 11.33 24.54
C VAL A 49 1.68 10.74 24.15
N MET A 50 2.11 10.95 22.90
CA MET A 50 3.38 10.40 22.41
C MET A 50 4.60 11.00 23.13
N GLU A 51 4.58 12.28 23.45
CA GLU A 51 5.66 12.94 24.20
C GLU A 51 5.77 12.38 25.62
N ALA A 52 4.65 12.20 26.32
CA ALA A 52 4.63 11.60 27.64
C ALA A 52 5.25 10.18 27.65
N TYR A 53 4.89 9.33 26.68
CA TYR A 53 5.49 8.00 26.54
C TYR A 53 6.98 8.03 26.19
N ARG A 54 7.41 8.97 25.36
CA ARG A 54 8.83 9.13 24.99
C ARG A 54 9.70 9.56 26.18
N GLU A 55 9.13 10.31 27.13
CA GLU A 55 9.76 10.76 28.37
C GLU A 55 9.70 9.72 29.50
N GLY A 56 9.17 8.52 29.22
CA GLY A 56 9.06 7.42 30.18
C GLY A 56 7.85 7.51 31.11
N GLY A 57 6.95 8.48 30.86
CA GLY A 57 5.67 8.60 31.55
C GLY A 57 4.53 7.93 30.79
N HIS A 58 3.31 8.36 31.08
CA HIS A 58 2.10 7.93 30.38
C HIS A 58 1.11 9.09 30.29
N ALA A 59 0.26 9.06 29.29
CA ALA A 59 -0.90 9.92 29.16
C ALA A 59 -2.05 9.15 28.51
N TYR A 60 -3.27 9.52 28.85
CA TYR A 60 -4.48 8.93 28.31
C TYR A 60 -5.27 9.99 27.55
N TYR A 61 -5.62 9.70 26.32
CA TYR A 61 -6.53 10.50 25.51
C TYR A 61 -7.68 9.66 24.97
N ALA A 62 -7.35 8.48 24.44
CA ALA A 62 -8.32 7.48 23.98
C ALA A 62 -7.75 6.08 24.16
N THR A 63 -8.61 5.07 24.24
CA THR A 63 -8.18 3.68 24.27
C THR A 63 -7.55 3.29 22.94
N LEU A 64 -6.30 2.85 22.99
CA LEU A 64 -5.54 2.44 21.82
C LEU A 64 -5.71 0.94 21.54
N PRO A 65 -5.73 0.53 20.27
CA PRO A 65 -5.73 -0.89 19.88
C PRO A 65 -4.33 -1.50 20.09
N THR A 66 -3.98 -1.81 21.33
CA THR A 66 -2.61 -2.18 21.73
C THR A 66 -2.08 -3.42 21.02
N ASP A 67 -2.90 -4.41 20.77
CA ASP A 67 -2.55 -5.62 20.01
C ASP A 67 -2.17 -5.30 18.55
N ILE A 68 -2.88 -4.38 17.92
CA ILE A 68 -2.59 -3.91 16.56
C ILE A 68 -1.29 -3.10 16.54
N LEU A 69 -1.08 -2.25 17.55
CA LEU A 69 0.17 -1.47 17.67
C LEU A 69 1.39 -2.38 17.87
N ILE A 70 1.25 -3.45 18.64
CA ILE A 70 2.31 -4.46 18.82
C ILE A 70 2.63 -5.13 17.48
N ARG A 71 1.64 -5.58 16.74
CA ARG A 71 1.82 -6.16 15.41
C ARG A 71 2.49 -5.21 14.43
N LEU A 72 2.09 -3.93 14.43
CA LEU A 72 2.73 -2.90 13.62
C LEU A 72 4.20 -2.69 14.00
N ARG A 73 4.49 -2.61 15.31
CA ARG A 73 5.86 -2.51 15.81
C ARG A 73 6.72 -3.67 15.29
N ASP A 74 6.21 -4.89 15.41
CA ASP A 74 6.94 -6.09 15.00
C ASP A 74 7.19 -6.12 13.49
N ALA A 75 6.20 -5.71 12.68
CA ALA A 75 6.35 -5.56 11.23
C ALA A 75 7.40 -4.49 10.86
N ILE A 76 7.43 -3.37 11.59
CA ILE A 76 8.45 -2.33 11.38
C ILE A 76 9.86 -2.87 11.76
N TRP A 77 9.98 -3.63 12.84
CA TRP A 77 11.26 -4.25 13.23
C TRP A 77 11.73 -5.28 12.21
N GLU A 78 10.85 -6.10 11.67
CA GLU A 78 11.17 -7.02 10.59
C GLU A 78 11.69 -6.27 9.36
N ALA A 79 10.96 -5.23 8.91
CA ALA A 79 11.39 -4.39 7.80
C ALA A 79 12.74 -3.70 8.07
N LYS A 80 12.99 -3.25 9.31
CA LYS A 80 14.26 -2.64 9.72
C LYS A 80 15.42 -3.65 9.65
N LYS A 81 15.22 -4.90 10.09
CA LYS A 81 16.24 -5.96 10.00
C LYS A 81 16.62 -6.25 8.54
N LEU A 82 15.65 -6.22 7.64
CA LEU A 82 15.86 -6.38 6.19
C LEU A 82 16.44 -5.14 5.52
N ARG A 83 16.55 -4.03 6.21
CA ARG A 83 16.97 -2.70 5.75
C ARG A 83 15.98 -2.06 4.77
N PHE A 84 15.48 -0.89 5.12
CA PHE A 84 14.49 -0.16 4.30
C PHE A 84 14.98 0.16 2.89
N THR A 85 16.29 0.43 2.72
CA THR A 85 16.88 0.66 1.39
C THR A 85 16.74 -0.56 0.51
N TYR A 86 17.08 -1.75 1.03
CA TYR A 86 16.90 -3.01 0.32
C TYR A 86 15.45 -3.25 -0.08
N LEU A 87 14.51 -3.12 0.86
CA LEU A 87 13.07 -3.30 0.57
C LEU A 87 12.58 -2.30 -0.48
N LYS A 88 13.04 -1.06 -0.45
CA LYS A 88 12.73 -0.05 -1.48
C LYS A 88 13.22 -0.48 -2.86
N GLU A 89 14.45 -0.95 -2.97
CA GLU A 89 15.05 -1.44 -4.22
C GLU A 89 14.29 -2.64 -4.77
N GLN A 90 13.95 -3.61 -3.90
CA GLN A 90 13.16 -4.78 -4.26
C GLN A 90 11.75 -4.38 -4.72
N GLN A 91 11.10 -3.43 -4.04
CA GLN A 91 9.78 -2.95 -4.45
C GLN A 91 9.82 -2.29 -5.84
N GLN A 92 10.86 -1.50 -6.11
CA GLN A 92 11.06 -0.89 -7.42
C GLN A 92 11.32 -1.95 -8.50
N ALA A 93 12.13 -2.96 -8.20
CA ALA A 93 12.42 -4.06 -9.12
C ALA A 93 11.16 -4.88 -9.43
N LEU A 94 10.39 -5.26 -8.40
CA LEU A 94 9.13 -5.98 -8.55
C LEU A 94 8.14 -5.18 -9.40
N GLY A 95 7.95 -3.90 -9.09
CA GLY A 95 7.03 -3.04 -9.86
C GLY A 95 7.40 -2.96 -11.33
N ARG A 96 8.70 -2.83 -11.66
CA ARG A 96 9.16 -2.84 -13.07
C ARG A 96 8.90 -4.18 -13.75
N LYS A 97 9.25 -5.30 -13.09
CA LYS A 97 9.05 -6.66 -13.65
C LYS A 97 7.59 -6.97 -13.93
N ILE A 98 6.71 -6.65 -12.99
CA ILE A 98 5.27 -6.94 -13.15
C ILE A 98 4.65 -6.07 -14.26
N ARG A 99 5.02 -4.79 -14.38
CA ARG A 99 4.56 -3.96 -15.49
C ARG A 99 5.02 -4.51 -16.84
N HIS A 100 6.28 -4.92 -16.93
CA HIS A 100 6.83 -5.51 -18.15
C HIS A 100 6.11 -6.82 -18.51
N LEU A 101 5.94 -7.71 -17.54
CA LEU A 101 5.21 -8.97 -17.73
C LEU A 101 3.78 -8.73 -18.25
N LEU A 102 3.05 -7.78 -17.69
CA LEU A 102 1.69 -7.47 -18.15
C LEU A 102 1.69 -6.98 -19.61
N GLN A 103 2.62 -6.10 -19.96
CA GLN A 103 2.75 -5.59 -21.33
C GLN A 103 3.13 -6.70 -22.32
N GLU A 104 4.05 -7.60 -21.96
CA GLU A 104 4.38 -8.79 -22.75
C GLU A 104 3.18 -9.73 -22.97
N LYS A 105 2.25 -9.75 -22.01
CA LYS A 105 0.99 -10.48 -22.09
C LYS A 105 -0.14 -9.73 -22.80
N GLY A 106 0.13 -8.56 -23.36
CA GLY A 106 -0.83 -7.77 -24.13
C GLY A 106 -1.73 -6.85 -23.31
N PHE A 107 -1.50 -6.71 -22.01
CA PHE A 107 -2.27 -5.77 -21.18
C PHE A 107 -1.77 -4.34 -21.33
N TYR A 108 -2.69 -3.40 -21.51
CA TYR A 108 -2.41 -1.97 -21.46
C TYR A 108 -2.47 -1.47 -20.01
N LEU A 109 -1.48 -0.67 -19.62
CA LEU A 109 -1.40 -0.09 -18.28
C LEU A 109 -2.08 1.27 -18.26
N VAL A 110 -2.77 1.59 -17.16
CA VAL A 110 -3.44 2.89 -16.98
C VAL A 110 -2.43 4.01 -16.71
N ALA A 111 -1.44 3.74 -15.88
CA ALA A 111 -0.47 4.76 -15.50
C ALA A 111 0.65 4.90 -16.55
N ASP A 112 0.94 6.13 -16.95
CA ASP A 112 2.15 6.44 -17.67
C ASP A 112 3.40 6.00 -16.90
N ARG A 113 4.41 5.51 -17.62
CA ARG A 113 5.65 4.96 -17.04
C ARG A 113 6.34 5.93 -16.06
N LYS A 114 6.27 7.21 -16.33
CA LYS A 114 6.88 8.27 -15.51
C LYS A 114 6.23 8.39 -14.14
N TRP A 115 4.93 8.08 -14.02
CA TRP A 115 4.12 8.26 -12.82
C TRP A 115 3.66 6.94 -12.21
N ALA A 116 4.08 5.81 -12.78
CA ALA A 116 3.66 4.49 -12.35
C ALA A 116 4.15 4.16 -10.93
N SER A 117 3.22 3.76 -10.08
CA SER A 117 3.52 3.25 -8.74
C SER A 117 4.30 1.93 -8.80
N ASN A 118 5.17 1.70 -7.83
CA ASN A 118 5.85 0.40 -7.66
C ASN A 118 5.09 -0.56 -6.74
N THR A 119 4.03 -0.10 -6.06
CA THR A 119 3.27 -0.88 -5.07
C THR A 119 1.93 -1.38 -5.58
N ILE A 120 1.45 -0.80 -6.68
CA ILE A 120 0.21 -1.18 -7.34
C ILE A 120 0.37 -1.03 -8.85
N VAL A 121 -0.18 -1.96 -9.61
CA VAL A 121 -0.32 -1.86 -11.06
C VAL A 121 -1.80 -1.95 -11.41
N VAL A 122 -2.27 -1.00 -12.23
CA VAL A 122 -3.62 -0.97 -12.77
C VAL A 122 -3.52 -1.23 -14.27
N ALA A 123 -4.24 -2.22 -14.77
CA ALA A 123 -4.28 -2.56 -16.18
C ALA A 123 -5.72 -2.60 -16.68
N TYR A 124 -5.92 -2.28 -17.95
CA TYR A 124 -7.22 -2.39 -18.60
C TYR A 124 -7.66 -3.84 -18.70
N ALA A 125 -8.95 -4.07 -18.58
CA ALA A 125 -9.60 -5.36 -18.70
C ALA A 125 -10.62 -5.31 -19.84
N ASP A 126 -10.50 -6.21 -20.79
CA ASP A 126 -11.39 -6.38 -21.94
C ASP A 126 -12.56 -7.33 -21.65
N ARG A 127 -12.50 -8.08 -20.53
CA ARG A 127 -13.49 -9.05 -20.10
C ARG A 127 -13.94 -8.80 -18.66
N LEU A 128 -15.20 -9.08 -18.39
CA LEU A 128 -15.80 -8.90 -17.07
C LEU A 128 -15.13 -9.77 -15.99
N ASP A 129 -14.76 -11.02 -16.31
CA ASP A 129 -14.13 -11.94 -15.36
C ASP A 129 -12.69 -11.55 -15.02
N ILE A 130 -12.01 -10.80 -15.89
CA ILE A 130 -10.73 -10.16 -15.60
C ILE A 130 -10.95 -8.92 -14.72
N HIS A 131 -11.91 -8.07 -15.09
CA HIS A 131 -12.25 -6.86 -14.34
C HIS A 131 -12.59 -7.13 -12.88
N ASN A 132 -13.44 -8.13 -12.62
CA ASN A 132 -13.89 -8.47 -11.25
C ASN A 132 -12.95 -9.46 -10.54
N GLY A 133 -11.87 -9.90 -11.18
CA GLY A 133 -10.85 -10.79 -10.62
C GLY A 133 -11.22 -12.27 -10.60
N GLN A 134 -12.38 -12.68 -11.12
CA GLN A 134 -12.81 -14.09 -11.11
C GLN A 134 -11.89 -15.00 -11.91
N ALA A 135 -11.40 -14.54 -13.07
CA ALA A 135 -10.45 -15.30 -13.88
C ALA A 135 -9.15 -15.62 -13.12
N PHE A 136 -8.70 -14.71 -12.28
CA PHE A 136 -7.52 -14.89 -11.44
C PHE A 136 -7.81 -15.81 -10.25
N SER A 137 -8.93 -15.61 -9.54
CA SER A 137 -9.28 -16.41 -8.35
C SER A 137 -9.49 -17.88 -8.67
N LYS A 138 -10.08 -18.22 -9.84
CA LYS A 138 -10.18 -19.59 -10.35
C LYS A 138 -8.80 -20.27 -10.54
N ASN A 139 -7.75 -19.47 -10.68
CA ASN A 139 -6.37 -19.92 -10.83
C ASN A 139 -5.52 -19.70 -9.56
N GLY A 140 -6.15 -19.51 -8.41
CA GLY A 140 -5.49 -19.44 -7.10
C GLY A 140 -4.81 -18.11 -6.78
N VAL A 141 -5.08 -17.05 -7.54
CA VAL A 141 -4.54 -15.70 -7.28
C VAL A 141 -5.68 -14.72 -7.06
N GLN A 142 -5.62 -13.98 -5.97
CA GLN A 142 -6.55 -12.90 -5.69
C GLN A 142 -6.01 -11.57 -6.23
N VAL A 143 -6.81 -10.91 -7.05
CA VAL A 143 -6.56 -9.54 -7.51
C VAL A 143 -7.73 -8.65 -7.11
N ALA A 144 -7.53 -7.34 -7.13
CA ALA A 144 -8.62 -6.41 -6.85
C ALA A 144 -9.33 -6.00 -8.15
N ALA A 145 -10.66 -5.95 -8.12
CA ALA A 145 -11.43 -5.35 -9.19
C ALA A 145 -11.02 -3.90 -9.43
N GLY A 146 -11.19 -3.42 -10.65
CA GLY A 146 -11.03 -2.02 -10.98
C GLY A 146 -12.05 -1.15 -10.25
N VAL A 147 -11.71 0.11 -10.10
CA VAL A 147 -12.60 1.14 -9.53
C VAL A 147 -12.51 2.42 -10.37
N PRO A 148 -13.58 3.22 -10.41
CA PRO A 148 -13.52 4.55 -10.99
C PRO A 148 -12.45 5.39 -10.31
N LEU A 149 -11.60 6.06 -11.09
CA LEU A 149 -10.56 6.95 -10.59
C LEU A 149 -11.08 8.36 -10.31
N LYS A 150 -12.27 8.69 -10.86
CA LYS A 150 -12.95 10.01 -10.77
C LYS A 150 -12.07 11.15 -11.32
N CYS A 151 -11.42 10.87 -12.44
CA CYS A 151 -10.58 11.82 -13.19
C CYS A 151 -11.02 11.94 -14.65
N ASN A 152 -12.33 11.96 -14.88
CA ASN A 152 -12.99 12.06 -16.19
C ASN A 152 -12.74 10.87 -17.11
N GLU A 153 -12.55 9.68 -16.56
CA GLU A 153 -12.48 8.45 -17.33
C GLU A 153 -13.80 8.17 -18.06
N PRO A 154 -13.76 7.52 -19.23
CA PRO A 154 -14.96 7.17 -19.98
C PRO A 154 -15.83 6.15 -19.25
N ALA A 155 -17.11 6.05 -19.63
CA ALA A 155 -18.08 5.19 -18.96
C ALA A 155 -17.76 3.69 -19.08
N ASP A 156 -17.02 3.29 -20.09
CA ASP A 156 -16.54 1.93 -20.34
C ASP A 156 -15.17 1.64 -19.70
N PHE A 157 -14.68 2.53 -18.83
CA PHE A 157 -13.41 2.34 -18.14
C PHE A 157 -13.43 1.08 -17.28
N SER A 158 -12.81 0.04 -17.79
CA SER A 158 -12.76 -1.29 -17.20
C SER A 158 -11.32 -1.67 -16.90
N THR A 159 -11.01 -1.96 -15.65
CA THR A 159 -9.64 -2.26 -15.20
C THR A 159 -9.63 -3.34 -14.12
N PHE A 160 -8.44 -3.87 -13.81
CA PHE A 160 -8.14 -4.65 -12.61
C PHE A 160 -6.86 -4.14 -11.98
N ARG A 161 -6.63 -4.51 -10.70
CA ARG A 161 -5.50 -3.99 -9.92
C ARG A 161 -4.70 -5.13 -9.31
N LEU A 162 -3.38 -5.05 -9.46
CA LEU A 162 -2.42 -5.93 -8.79
C LEU A 162 -1.74 -5.18 -7.64
N GLY A 163 -1.98 -5.62 -6.40
CA GLY A 163 -1.25 -5.15 -5.23
C GLY A 163 0.09 -5.88 -5.10
N LEU A 164 1.19 -5.13 -5.10
CA LEU A 164 2.55 -5.67 -5.05
C LEU A 164 3.22 -5.50 -3.69
N ILE A 165 2.44 -5.19 -2.67
CA ILE A 165 2.90 -5.04 -1.29
C ILE A 165 2.99 -6.39 -0.58
N GLY A 166 3.95 -6.49 0.35
CA GLY A 166 4.20 -7.69 1.16
C GLY A 166 5.68 -8.09 1.11
N ILE A 167 6.29 -8.27 2.28
CA ILE A 167 7.71 -8.63 2.40
C ILE A 167 8.00 -9.96 1.70
N ASP A 168 7.10 -10.93 1.79
CA ASP A 168 7.17 -12.23 1.12
C ASP A 168 7.43 -12.12 -0.39
N LYS A 169 6.78 -11.15 -1.06
CA LYS A 169 6.95 -10.90 -2.49
C LYS A 169 8.30 -10.25 -2.82
N LEU A 170 8.79 -9.42 -1.90
CA LEU A 170 10.04 -8.68 -2.06
C LEU A 170 11.27 -9.55 -1.81
N LEU A 171 11.15 -10.57 -0.97
CA LEU A 171 12.25 -11.51 -0.69
C LEU A 171 12.53 -12.47 -1.84
N ASP A 172 11.52 -12.74 -2.69
CA ASP A 172 11.69 -13.61 -3.87
C ASP A 172 10.87 -13.07 -5.04
N ILE A 173 11.42 -12.05 -5.71
CA ILE A 173 10.81 -11.39 -6.86
C ILE A 173 10.66 -12.36 -8.04
N GLU A 174 11.62 -13.24 -8.25
CA GLU A 174 11.60 -14.19 -9.37
C GLU A 174 10.44 -15.18 -9.22
N ARG A 175 10.27 -15.75 -8.03
CA ARG A 175 9.14 -16.60 -7.70
C ARG A 175 7.81 -15.85 -7.87
N THR A 176 7.73 -14.64 -7.34
CA THR A 176 6.51 -13.81 -7.43
C THR A 176 6.14 -13.54 -8.88
N THR A 177 7.10 -13.17 -9.71
CA THR A 177 6.89 -12.89 -11.14
C THR A 177 6.51 -14.15 -11.90
N ARG A 178 7.18 -15.27 -11.66
CA ARG A 178 6.89 -16.57 -12.30
C ARG A 178 5.47 -17.06 -11.99
N LEU A 179 5.06 -17.04 -10.72
CA LEU A 179 3.71 -17.45 -10.31
C LEU A 179 2.63 -16.59 -11.00
N LEU A 180 2.83 -15.29 -11.09
CA LEU A 180 1.90 -14.44 -11.81
C LEU A 180 1.90 -14.74 -13.32
N ALA A 181 3.06 -14.99 -13.93
CA ALA A 181 3.15 -15.34 -15.36
C ALA A 181 2.40 -16.63 -15.68
N GLU A 182 2.49 -17.65 -14.84
CA GLU A 182 1.76 -18.91 -14.96
C GLU A 182 0.24 -18.69 -14.92
N VAL A 183 -0.23 -17.85 -14.00
CA VAL A 183 -1.66 -17.50 -13.89
C VAL A 183 -2.12 -16.67 -15.09
N LEU A 184 -1.37 -15.68 -15.52
CA LEU A 184 -1.70 -14.86 -16.70
C LEU A 184 -1.81 -15.72 -17.96
N ASN A 185 -0.94 -16.72 -18.15
CA ASN A 185 -1.03 -17.64 -19.28
C ASN A 185 -2.35 -18.44 -19.30
N LYS A 186 -2.94 -18.74 -18.14
CA LYS A 186 -4.24 -19.40 -18.04
C LYS A 186 -5.40 -18.43 -18.25
N VAL A 187 -5.29 -17.22 -17.68
CA VAL A 187 -6.32 -16.17 -17.78
C VAL A 187 -6.50 -15.70 -19.23
N ILE A 188 -5.42 -15.59 -20.00
CA ILE A 188 -5.46 -15.13 -21.41
C ILE A 188 -5.99 -16.23 -22.37
N LYS A 189 -5.83 -17.52 -22.03
CA LYS A 189 -6.28 -18.63 -22.86
C LYS A 189 -7.77 -18.94 -22.75
N LEU A 190 -8.46 -18.33 -21.82
CA LEU A 190 -9.91 -18.46 -21.61
C LEU A 190 -10.67 -17.42 -22.46
#